data_8306426d329b98f2cc1a1e903b419f7d
#
_entry.id   8306426d329b98f2cc1a1e903b419f7d
#
_cell.length_a   1.000
_cell.length_b   1.000
_cell.length_c   1.000
_cell.angle_alpha   90.00
_cell.angle_beta   90.00
_cell.angle_gamma   90.00
#
_symmetry.space_group_name_H-M   'P 1'
#
loop_
_entity.id
_entity.type
_entity.pdbx_description
1 polymer ?
#
loop_
_entity_poly.entity_id
_entity_poly.type
_entity_poly.pdbx_seq_one_letter_code
_entity_poly.pdbx_strand_id
1 'polypeptide(L)'
;EDNAPKRRIYANGKYSGWFDIRSGVAQGCPLSPLLFLLVAQGLYIAIQQEGVRGIMMGSIEVIISQFADDTTLALRSWRQLKKANIALQRWCDATGMKENVKKREGLAMGRYRHGRMPEGVKWVKEGEHAVSLGCPIGNDMDTAAWWAQKILEVRKKSNRWSNLVGKGFFGRNLIVQSMYFGRMRYWLYSMVMEKYQVKEVQKDATRLWWSRDPMDETRRHRRPVAERTARGPRAEGGLNEMDWDAHTRAFRAQWVTRYCRPEKSKWKEIWDEALLHDDDGKREMEGRGIFFCPLTAKERKMIMGRVPAGMRYVKECLKDHFTMDIRMNVKVLTAVGSES
;
A
#
# COMPACT_ATOMS: atom_id res chain seq x y z
N GLU A 1 -32.23 -35.10 -0.49
CA GLU A 1 -32.17 -34.58 0.90
C GLU A 1 -31.24 -33.42 0.95
N ASP A 2 -31.78 -32.24 1.28
CA ASP A 2 -31.06 -30.97 1.36
C ASP A 2 -30.11 -31.01 2.59
N ASN A 3 -28.86 -31.41 2.37
CA ASN A 3 -27.82 -31.43 3.40
C ASN A 3 -27.17 -30.06 3.55
N ALA A 4 -27.97 -28.99 3.55
CA ALA A 4 -27.43 -27.63 3.77
C ALA A 4 -26.86 -27.52 5.20
N PRO A 5 -25.65 -26.99 5.37
CA PRO A 5 -25.06 -26.81 6.69
C PRO A 5 -25.89 -25.83 7.52
N LYS A 6 -26.25 -26.24 8.73
CA LYS A 6 -27.05 -25.41 9.64
C LYS A 6 -26.19 -24.57 10.54
N ARG A 7 -26.61 -23.33 10.80
CA ARG A 7 -25.97 -22.41 11.73
C ARG A 7 -26.94 -21.73 12.66
N ARG A 8 -26.42 -21.21 13.76
CA ARG A 8 -27.13 -20.33 14.69
C ARG A 8 -26.20 -19.18 15.12
N ILE A 9 -26.79 -18.05 15.45
CA ILE A 9 -26.07 -16.88 15.95
C ILE A 9 -26.09 -16.91 17.47
N TYR A 10 -24.94 -16.66 18.07
CA TYR A 10 -24.81 -16.40 19.51
C TYR A 10 -24.56 -14.91 19.74
N ALA A 11 -25.43 -14.25 20.48
CA ALA A 11 -25.32 -12.86 20.85
C ALA A 11 -25.89 -12.62 22.26
N ASN A 12 -25.19 -11.87 23.06
CA ASN A 12 -25.63 -11.47 24.43
C ASN A 12 -26.13 -12.65 25.31
N GLY A 13 -25.41 -13.78 25.28
CA GLY A 13 -25.75 -14.95 26.09
C GLY A 13 -26.87 -15.83 25.55
N LYS A 14 -27.46 -15.49 24.39
CA LYS A 14 -28.60 -16.24 23.78
C LYS A 14 -28.24 -16.73 22.39
N TYR A 15 -28.82 -17.88 22.01
CA TYR A 15 -28.73 -18.43 20.67
C TYR A 15 -29.98 -18.12 19.87
N SER A 16 -29.83 -17.84 18.57
CA SER A 16 -30.93 -17.82 17.61
C SER A 16 -31.44 -19.23 17.35
N GLY A 17 -32.59 -19.36 16.66
CA GLY A 17 -32.97 -20.59 15.98
C GLY A 17 -31.94 -21.03 14.95
N TRP A 18 -31.96 -22.30 14.58
CA TRP A 18 -31.16 -22.86 13.51
C TRP A 18 -31.67 -22.39 12.14
N PHE A 19 -30.74 -22.03 11.22
CA PHE A 19 -31.05 -21.69 9.84
C PHE A 19 -30.04 -22.33 8.88
N ASP A 20 -30.49 -22.60 7.66
CA ASP A 20 -29.66 -23.22 6.62
C ASP A 20 -28.79 -22.21 5.93
N ILE A 21 -27.53 -22.58 5.65
CA ILE A 21 -26.61 -21.81 4.82
C ILE A 21 -26.64 -22.40 3.41
N ARG A 22 -27.25 -21.68 2.48
CA ARG A 22 -27.43 -22.16 1.09
C ARG A 22 -26.38 -21.62 0.13
N SER A 23 -25.60 -20.64 0.53
CA SER A 23 -24.53 -20.04 -0.31
C SER A 23 -23.42 -19.44 0.54
N GLY A 24 -22.25 -19.27 -0.07
CA GLY A 24 -21.06 -18.67 0.54
C GLY A 24 -20.22 -19.67 1.33
N VAL A 25 -19.12 -19.16 1.89
CA VAL A 25 -18.15 -19.92 2.69
C VAL A 25 -18.04 -19.33 4.09
N ALA A 26 -17.69 -20.16 5.07
CA ALA A 26 -17.62 -19.73 6.46
C ALA A 26 -16.40 -18.86 6.75
N GLN A 27 -16.61 -17.68 7.34
CA GLN A 27 -15.51 -16.92 7.90
C GLN A 27 -14.87 -17.68 9.08
N GLY A 28 -13.52 -17.75 9.07
CA GLY A 28 -12.75 -18.50 10.07
C GLY A 28 -12.51 -19.97 9.74
N CYS A 29 -13.09 -20.51 8.67
CA CYS A 29 -12.75 -21.84 8.17
C CYS A 29 -11.44 -21.76 7.35
N PRO A 30 -10.43 -22.60 7.63
CA PRO A 30 -9.14 -22.56 6.89
C PRO A 30 -9.27 -22.83 5.38
N LEU A 31 -10.29 -23.59 4.97
CA LEU A 31 -10.56 -23.94 3.57
C LEU A 31 -11.24 -22.79 2.80
N SER A 32 -11.99 -21.93 3.48
CA SER A 32 -12.78 -20.86 2.83
C SER A 32 -11.96 -19.92 1.95
N PRO A 33 -10.78 -19.44 2.35
CA PRO A 33 -9.95 -18.60 1.48
C PRO A 33 -9.50 -19.31 0.20
N LEU A 34 -9.18 -20.61 0.28
CA LEU A 34 -8.75 -21.40 -0.89
C LEU A 34 -9.92 -21.60 -1.87
N LEU A 35 -11.11 -21.93 -1.37
CA LEU A 35 -12.31 -22.06 -2.21
C LEU A 35 -12.65 -20.72 -2.88
N PHE A 36 -12.53 -19.61 -2.16
CA PHE A 36 -12.75 -18.29 -2.73
C PHE A 36 -11.76 -17.97 -3.84
N LEU A 37 -10.46 -18.30 -3.66
CA LEU A 37 -9.45 -18.10 -4.70
C LEU A 37 -9.75 -18.89 -5.98
N LEU A 38 -10.27 -20.12 -5.88
CA LEU A 38 -10.67 -20.89 -7.05
C LEU A 38 -11.81 -20.21 -7.81
N VAL A 39 -12.80 -19.68 -7.09
CA VAL A 39 -13.92 -18.93 -7.71
C VAL A 39 -13.43 -17.63 -8.33
N ALA A 40 -12.55 -16.88 -7.65
CA ALA A 40 -11.97 -15.65 -8.17
C ALA A 40 -11.09 -15.88 -9.42
N GLN A 41 -10.34 -17.00 -9.48
CA GLN A 41 -9.59 -17.42 -10.65
C GLN A 41 -10.49 -17.61 -11.87
N GLY A 42 -11.74 -18.05 -11.68
CA GLY A 42 -12.73 -18.17 -12.74
C GLY A 42 -13.00 -16.84 -13.47
N LEU A 43 -13.01 -15.71 -12.75
CA LEU A 43 -13.14 -14.38 -13.38
C LEU A 43 -11.95 -14.05 -14.27
N TYR A 44 -10.73 -14.35 -13.83
CA TYR A 44 -9.53 -14.15 -14.65
C TYR A 44 -9.60 -14.98 -15.96
N ILE A 45 -10.04 -16.23 -15.87
CA ILE A 45 -10.22 -17.12 -17.03
C ILE A 45 -11.28 -16.56 -17.97
N ALA A 46 -12.43 -16.13 -17.45
CA ALA A 46 -13.50 -15.54 -18.25
C ALA A 46 -13.05 -14.28 -19.01
N ILE A 47 -12.26 -13.43 -18.38
CA ILE A 47 -11.65 -12.23 -18.97
C ILE A 47 -10.68 -12.61 -20.10
N GLN A 48 -9.87 -13.64 -19.92
CA GLN A 48 -8.96 -14.12 -20.98
C GLN A 48 -9.73 -14.73 -22.16
N GLN A 49 -10.75 -15.56 -21.90
CA GLN A 49 -11.57 -16.19 -22.94
C GLN A 49 -12.32 -15.16 -23.77
N GLU A 50 -12.79 -14.05 -23.20
CA GLU A 50 -13.41 -12.94 -23.91
C GLU A 50 -12.39 -12.11 -24.72
N GLY A 51 -11.09 -12.39 -24.58
CA GLY A 51 -10.02 -11.68 -25.27
C GLY A 51 -9.92 -10.21 -24.85
N VAL A 52 -10.10 -9.94 -23.56
CA VAL A 52 -9.89 -8.61 -22.99
C VAL A 52 -8.41 -8.27 -23.02
N ARG A 53 -8.08 -7.04 -23.41
CA ARG A 53 -6.72 -6.52 -23.46
C ARG A 53 -6.51 -5.44 -22.41
N GLY A 54 -5.39 -5.56 -21.71
CA GLY A 54 -4.98 -4.69 -20.64
C GLY A 54 -4.11 -3.51 -21.04
N ILE A 55 -3.57 -2.84 -20.06
CA ILE A 55 -2.59 -1.76 -20.22
C ILE A 55 -1.20 -2.39 -20.30
N MET A 56 -0.41 -1.95 -21.29
CA MET A 56 1.00 -2.33 -21.40
C MET A 56 1.84 -1.46 -20.46
N MET A 57 2.67 -2.09 -19.66
CA MET A 57 3.71 -1.44 -18.85
C MET A 57 5.06 -2.04 -19.28
N GLY A 58 5.71 -1.38 -20.24
CA GLY A 58 6.80 -1.98 -20.99
C GLY A 58 6.30 -3.18 -21.80
N SER A 59 6.96 -4.32 -21.66
CA SER A 59 6.59 -5.60 -22.31
C SER A 59 5.45 -6.34 -21.58
N ILE A 60 5.02 -5.89 -20.39
CA ILE A 60 4.09 -6.59 -19.51
C ILE A 60 2.67 -6.09 -19.71
N GLU A 61 1.74 -6.98 -20.02
CA GLU A 61 0.32 -6.66 -20.06
C GLU A 61 -0.32 -6.87 -18.67
N VAL A 62 -0.89 -5.79 -18.12
CA VAL A 62 -1.67 -5.81 -16.88
C VAL A 62 -3.15 -5.69 -17.23
N ILE A 63 -3.96 -6.69 -16.89
CA ILE A 63 -5.39 -6.73 -17.18
C ILE A 63 -6.21 -6.64 -15.89
N ILE A 64 -5.87 -7.44 -14.88
CA ILE A 64 -6.65 -7.60 -13.68
C ILE A 64 -5.73 -7.72 -12.46
N SER A 65 -6.13 -7.09 -11.37
CA SER A 65 -5.58 -7.29 -10.03
C SER A 65 -6.71 -7.58 -9.08
N GLN A 66 -6.58 -8.67 -8.30
CA GLN A 66 -7.60 -9.11 -7.36
C GLN A 66 -6.99 -9.24 -5.96
N PHE A 67 -7.72 -8.75 -4.98
CA PHE A 67 -7.41 -8.92 -3.56
C PHE A 67 -8.71 -9.20 -2.80
N ALA A 68 -8.93 -10.43 -2.41
CA ALA A 68 -10.21 -10.90 -1.89
C ALA A 68 -11.35 -10.54 -2.87
N ASP A 69 -12.37 -9.84 -2.42
CA ASP A 69 -13.51 -9.36 -3.21
C ASP A 69 -13.22 -8.09 -4.05
N ASP A 70 -12.16 -7.36 -3.71
CA ASP A 70 -11.75 -6.17 -4.46
C ASP A 70 -11.08 -6.56 -5.78
N THR A 71 -11.69 -6.17 -6.89
CA THR A 71 -11.17 -6.43 -8.24
C THR A 71 -10.93 -5.12 -8.97
N THR A 72 -9.74 -4.95 -9.50
CA THR A 72 -9.34 -3.81 -10.33
C THR A 72 -8.99 -4.29 -11.74
N LEU A 73 -9.61 -3.69 -12.76
CA LEU A 73 -9.34 -3.95 -14.17
C LEU A 73 -8.55 -2.80 -14.78
N ALA A 74 -7.43 -3.11 -15.42
CA ALA A 74 -6.61 -2.17 -16.18
C ALA A 74 -6.88 -2.41 -17.68
N LEU A 75 -7.64 -1.53 -18.33
CA LEU A 75 -8.19 -1.76 -19.67
C LEU A 75 -7.63 -0.76 -20.68
N ARG A 76 -7.24 -1.24 -21.87
CA ARG A 76 -6.63 -0.44 -22.93
C ARG A 76 -7.61 0.55 -23.60
N SER A 77 -8.91 0.26 -23.61
CA SER A 77 -9.91 1.06 -24.31
C SER A 77 -11.35 0.79 -23.87
N TRP A 78 -12.28 1.66 -24.24
CA TRP A 78 -13.71 1.47 -23.99
C TRP A 78 -14.28 0.18 -24.61
N ARG A 79 -13.72 -0.28 -25.74
CA ARG A 79 -14.09 -1.59 -26.32
C ARG A 79 -13.74 -2.73 -25.36
N GLN A 80 -12.62 -2.63 -24.66
CA GLN A 80 -12.22 -3.63 -23.66
C GLN A 80 -13.12 -3.60 -22.44
N LEU A 81 -13.61 -2.43 -22.02
CA LEU A 81 -14.60 -2.32 -20.95
C LEU A 81 -15.89 -3.08 -21.26
N LYS A 82 -16.40 -2.98 -22.53
CA LYS A 82 -17.57 -3.75 -22.95
C LYS A 82 -17.33 -5.26 -22.86
N LYS A 83 -16.19 -5.75 -23.34
CA LYS A 83 -15.79 -7.17 -23.25
C LYS A 83 -15.65 -7.62 -21.79
N ALA A 84 -15.00 -6.82 -20.94
CA ALA A 84 -14.85 -7.13 -19.53
C ALA A 84 -16.19 -7.22 -18.79
N ASN A 85 -17.16 -6.36 -19.14
CA ASN A 85 -18.51 -6.43 -18.60
C ASN A 85 -19.22 -7.73 -19.00
N ILE A 86 -19.05 -8.21 -20.23
CA ILE A 86 -19.60 -9.51 -20.69
C ILE A 86 -18.98 -10.66 -19.89
N ALA A 87 -17.66 -10.67 -19.75
CA ALA A 87 -16.95 -11.68 -18.97
C ALA A 87 -17.40 -11.70 -17.52
N LEU A 88 -17.51 -10.50 -16.90
CA LEU A 88 -17.97 -10.34 -15.51
C LEU A 88 -19.40 -10.86 -15.33
N GLN A 89 -20.31 -10.52 -16.24
CA GLN A 89 -21.70 -11.00 -16.17
C GLN A 89 -21.76 -12.52 -16.27
N ARG A 90 -21.09 -13.13 -17.23
CA ARG A 90 -21.02 -14.60 -17.37
C ARG A 90 -20.49 -15.28 -16.10
N TRP A 91 -19.45 -14.69 -15.49
CA TRP A 91 -18.89 -15.21 -14.27
C TRP A 91 -19.85 -15.06 -13.07
N CYS A 92 -20.55 -13.92 -12.97
CA CYS A 92 -21.59 -13.72 -11.96
C CYS A 92 -22.73 -14.73 -12.10
N ASP A 93 -23.20 -14.98 -13.34
CA ASP A 93 -24.27 -15.94 -13.62
C ASP A 93 -23.85 -17.37 -13.26
N ALA A 94 -22.60 -17.74 -13.54
CA ALA A 94 -22.06 -19.07 -13.24
C ALA A 94 -21.80 -19.32 -11.75
N THR A 95 -21.43 -18.28 -10.99
CA THR A 95 -21.03 -18.40 -9.57
C THR A 95 -22.11 -18.01 -8.59
N GLY A 96 -23.16 -17.33 -9.04
CA GLY A 96 -24.17 -16.71 -8.18
C GLY A 96 -23.67 -15.46 -7.45
N MET A 97 -22.42 -15.01 -7.70
CA MET A 97 -21.91 -13.78 -7.13
C MET A 97 -22.55 -12.56 -7.78
N LYS A 98 -22.58 -11.45 -7.06
CA LYS A 98 -23.20 -10.21 -7.54
C LYS A 98 -22.22 -9.05 -7.45
N GLU A 99 -22.12 -8.29 -8.52
CA GLU A 99 -21.37 -7.05 -8.50
C GLU A 99 -22.12 -5.96 -7.73
N ASN A 100 -21.40 -5.19 -6.94
CA ASN A 100 -21.93 -3.98 -6.31
C ASN A 100 -21.74 -2.79 -7.26
N VAL A 101 -22.70 -2.63 -8.18
CA VAL A 101 -22.68 -1.57 -9.22
C VAL A 101 -22.56 -0.16 -8.60
N LYS A 102 -23.12 0.07 -7.40
CA LYS A 102 -23.04 1.38 -6.72
C LYS A 102 -21.62 1.76 -6.28
N LYS A 103 -20.74 0.76 -6.13
CA LYS A 103 -19.32 0.96 -5.78
C LYS A 103 -18.39 0.91 -6.97
N ARG A 104 -18.94 0.73 -8.18
CA ARG A 104 -18.11 0.70 -9.39
C ARG A 104 -17.59 2.09 -9.69
N GLU A 105 -16.29 2.26 -9.57
CA GLU A 105 -15.57 3.49 -9.92
C GLU A 105 -14.63 3.25 -11.08
N GLY A 106 -14.38 4.28 -11.89
CA GLY A 106 -13.46 4.22 -13.01
C GLY A 106 -12.53 5.43 -13.03
N LEU A 107 -11.27 5.19 -13.39
CA LEU A 107 -10.28 6.23 -13.61
C LEU A 107 -9.85 6.19 -15.08
N ALA A 108 -10.20 7.23 -15.85
CA ALA A 108 -9.75 7.39 -17.22
C ALA A 108 -8.33 7.96 -17.25
N MET A 109 -7.40 7.33 -17.97
CA MET A 109 -5.99 7.72 -18.03
C MET A 109 -5.56 8.05 -19.45
N GLY A 110 -4.46 8.81 -19.58
CA GLY A 110 -3.87 9.17 -20.87
C GLY A 110 -4.88 9.88 -21.79
N ARG A 111 -4.99 9.44 -23.04
CA ARG A 111 -5.90 10.05 -24.05
C ARG A 111 -7.39 9.96 -23.71
N TYR A 112 -7.78 9.11 -22.76
CA TYR A 112 -9.17 8.93 -22.37
C TYR A 112 -9.62 9.90 -21.28
N ARG A 113 -8.73 10.70 -20.68
CA ARG A 113 -9.02 11.65 -19.59
C ARG A 113 -10.08 12.68 -19.96
N HIS A 114 -10.03 13.18 -21.19
CA HIS A 114 -10.85 14.32 -21.65
C HIS A 114 -11.93 13.90 -22.67
N GLY A 115 -12.12 12.60 -22.87
CA GLY A 115 -13.10 12.07 -23.79
C GLY A 115 -14.48 11.84 -23.16
N ARG A 116 -15.46 11.47 -24.02
CA ARG A 116 -16.78 11.04 -23.52
C ARG A 116 -16.64 9.73 -22.73
N MET A 117 -17.08 9.75 -21.50
CA MET A 117 -17.04 8.60 -20.60
C MET A 117 -18.24 7.68 -20.86
N PRO A 118 -18.04 6.33 -20.83
CA PRO A 118 -19.15 5.38 -20.86
C PRO A 118 -20.06 5.52 -19.64
N GLU A 119 -21.35 5.27 -19.85
CA GLU A 119 -22.34 5.27 -18.78
C GLU A 119 -22.22 4.02 -17.87
N GLY A 120 -22.83 4.05 -16.70
CA GLY A 120 -22.87 2.93 -15.75
C GLY A 120 -21.61 2.75 -14.90
N VAL A 121 -20.67 3.70 -14.93
CA VAL A 121 -19.48 3.75 -14.11
C VAL A 121 -19.38 5.14 -13.48
N LYS A 122 -19.10 5.23 -12.20
CA LYS A 122 -18.78 6.50 -11.53
C LYS A 122 -17.34 6.88 -11.85
N TRP A 123 -17.15 7.84 -12.75
CA TRP A 123 -15.83 8.28 -13.18
C TRP A 123 -15.24 9.30 -12.22
N VAL A 124 -13.99 9.04 -11.84
CA VAL A 124 -13.18 9.96 -11.01
C VAL A 124 -12.78 11.17 -11.85
N LYS A 125 -13.01 12.37 -11.35
CA LYS A 125 -12.66 13.62 -12.02
C LYS A 125 -11.20 13.97 -11.82
N GLU A 126 -10.70 14.91 -12.60
CA GLU A 126 -9.36 15.49 -12.44
C GLU A 126 -9.20 16.07 -11.02
N GLY A 127 -8.06 15.77 -10.39
CA GLY A 127 -7.77 16.17 -9.00
C GLY A 127 -8.49 15.34 -7.93
N GLU A 128 -9.53 14.58 -8.28
CA GLU A 128 -10.16 13.62 -7.37
C GLU A 128 -9.42 12.27 -7.37
N HIS A 129 -9.84 11.35 -6.50
CA HIS A 129 -9.27 10.00 -6.42
C HIS A 129 -10.35 8.95 -6.14
N ALA A 130 -10.15 7.76 -6.72
CA ALA A 130 -10.75 6.53 -6.25
C ALA A 130 -9.91 5.94 -5.11
N VAL A 131 -10.48 5.03 -4.34
CA VAL A 131 -9.74 4.30 -3.30
C VAL A 131 -9.63 2.84 -3.73
N SER A 132 -8.41 2.37 -3.94
CA SER A 132 -8.11 0.96 -4.20
C SER A 132 -7.24 0.41 -3.08
N LEU A 133 -7.69 -0.67 -2.44
CA LEU A 133 -7.01 -1.30 -1.31
C LEU A 133 -6.61 -0.28 -0.21
N GLY A 134 -7.48 0.71 0.05
CA GLY A 134 -7.23 1.75 1.04
C GLY A 134 -6.26 2.86 0.61
N CYS A 135 -5.69 2.80 -0.60
CA CYS A 135 -4.81 3.83 -1.16
C CYS A 135 -5.55 4.67 -2.21
N PRO A 136 -5.36 5.99 -2.24
CA PRO A 136 -5.96 6.84 -3.25
C PRO A 136 -5.23 6.68 -4.59
N ILE A 137 -5.99 6.61 -5.68
CA ILE A 137 -5.50 6.57 -7.05
C ILE A 137 -6.29 7.59 -7.87
N GLY A 138 -5.61 8.55 -8.49
CA GLY A 138 -6.24 9.62 -9.28
C GLY A 138 -5.28 10.28 -10.23
N ASN A 139 -5.82 10.96 -11.24
CA ASN A 139 -5.03 11.83 -12.11
C ASN A 139 -4.80 13.17 -11.43
N ASP A 140 -3.56 13.63 -11.42
CA ASP A 140 -3.15 14.94 -10.89
C ASP A 140 -3.69 15.22 -9.47
N MET A 141 -3.86 14.15 -8.69
CA MET A 141 -4.33 14.22 -7.30
C MET A 141 -3.33 15.03 -6.45
N ASP A 142 -3.83 15.98 -5.68
CA ASP A 142 -3.04 16.66 -4.65
C ASP A 142 -2.76 15.71 -3.48
N THR A 143 -1.62 15.01 -3.58
CA THR A 143 -1.15 14.08 -2.55
C THR A 143 -0.83 14.79 -1.24
N ALA A 144 -0.41 16.06 -1.29
CA ALA A 144 -0.10 16.83 -0.10
C ALA A 144 -1.37 17.21 0.68
N ALA A 145 -2.42 17.67 -0.02
CA ALA A 145 -3.72 17.93 0.60
C ALA A 145 -4.35 16.65 1.17
N TRP A 146 -4.24 15.52 0.47
CA TRP A 146 -4.71 14.24 0.96
C TRP A 146 -4.01 13.84 2.27
N TRP A 147 -2.67 13.95 2.33
CA TRP A 147 -1.91 13.68 3.55
C TRP A 147 -2.29 14.61 4.69
N ALA A 148 -2.47 15.92 4.43
CA ALA A 148 -2.89 16.88 5.43
C ALA A 148 -4.23 16.49 6.06
N GLN A 149 -5.21 16.07 5.25
CA GLN A 149 -6.48 15.56 5.74
C GLN A 149 -6.29 14.30 6.60
N LYS A 150 -5.48 13.33 6.17
CA LYS A 150 -5.24 12.08 6.91
C LYS A 150 -4.50 12.31 8.23
N ILE A 151 -3.53 13.21 8.25
CA ILE A 151 -2.83 13.62 9.46
C ILE A 151 -3.83 14.21 10.46
N LEU A 152 -4.73 15.09 10.00
CA LEU A 152 -5.77 15.69 10.85
C LEU A 152 -6.74 14.65 11.41
N GLU A 153 -7.20 13.68 10.59
CA GLU A 153 -8.07 12.58 11.03
C GLU A 153 -7.39 11.72 12.11
N VAL A 154 -6.12 11.37 11.89
CA VAL A 154 -5.33 10.55 12.83
C VAL A 154 -5.07 11.33 14.11
N ARG A 155 -4.74 12.63 14.03
CA ARG A 155 -4.57 13.53 15.18
C ARG A 155 -5.84 13.57 16.05
N LYS A 156 -7.00 13.81 15.45
CA LYS A 156 -8.27 13.82 16.18
C LYS A 156 -8.56 12.51 16.90
N LYS A 157 -8.29 11.37 16.26
CA LYS A 157 -8.51 10.05 16.87
C LYS A 157 -7.51 9.77 17.99
N SER A 158 -6.24 10.10 17.81
CA SER A 158 -5.19 9.88 18.81
C SER A 158 -5.37 10.75 20.05
N ASN A 159 -5.82 11.99 19.87
CA ASN A 159 -6.11 12.90 20.97
C ASN A 159 -7.22 12.37 21.89
N ARG A 160 -8.27 11.73 21.34
CA ARG A 160 -9.32 11.09 22.16
C ARG A 160 -8.74 10.00 23.07
N TRP A 161 -7.79 9.20 22.59
CA TRP A 161 -7.16 8.13 23.34
C TRP A 161 -6.15 8.65 24.38
N SER A 162 -5.48 9.78 24.11
CA SER A 162 -4.50 10.36 25.02
C SER A 162 -5.09 10.76 26.39
N ASN A 163 -6.40 11.04 26.42
CA ASN A 163 -7.12 11.35 27.67
C ASN A 163 -7.53 10.09 28.47
N LEU A 164 -7.61 8.93 27.80
CA LEU A 164 -8.10 7.68 28.40
C LEU A 164 -6.96 6.81 28.95
N VAL A 165 -5.76 6.91 28.35
CA VAL A 165 -4.61 6.13 28.80
C VAL A 165 -3.77 6.94 29.78
N GLY A 166 -3.42 6.32 30.92
CA GLY A 166 -2.73 6.96 32.03
C GLY A 166 -1.54 7.84 31.63
N LYS A 167 -1.25 8.82 32.46
CA LYS A 167 -0.28 9.91 32.20
C LYS A 167 1.18 9.47 32.05
N GLY A 168 1.49 8.15 32.16
CA GLY A 168 2.83 7.60 32.02
C GLY A 168 3.32 7.55 30.59
N PHE A 169 4.64 7.65 30.40
CA PHE A 169 5.30 7.60 29.09
C PHE A 169 4.94 6.33 28.28
N PHE A 170 4.90 5.17 28.93
CA PHE A 170 4.62 3.90 28.25
C PHE A 170 3.23 3.84 27.61
N GLY A 171 2.20 4.32 28.33
CA GLY A 171 0.84 4.39 27.78
C GLY A 171 0.77 5.34 26.59
N ARG A 172 1.43 6.50 26.69
CA ARG A 172 1.52 7.48 25.60
C ARG A 172 2.28 6.92 24.39
N ASN A 173 3.38 6.20 24.65
CA ASN A 173 4.14 5.55 23.59
C ASN A 173 3.29 4.51 22.84
N LEU A 174 2.47 3.73 23.55
CA LEU A 174 1.56 2.78 22.94
C LEU A 174 0.55 3.49 22.01
N ILE A 175 -0.03 4.62 22.44
CA ILE A 175 -0.93 5.43 21.61
C ILE A 175 -0.21 5.92 20.35
N VAL A 176 0.99 6.48 20.50
CA VAL A 176 1.75 7.01 19.36
C VAL A 176 2.10 5.89 18.39
N GLN A 177 2.59 4.76 18.88
CA GLN A 177 3.01 3.64 18.02
C GLN A 177 1.83 3.00 17.28
N SER A 178 0.70 2.76 17.96
CA SER A 178 -0.41 2.02 17.40
C SER A 178 -1.46 2.91 16.72
N MET A 179 -1.85 4.01 17.35
CA MET A 179 -2.96 4.84 16.90
C MET A 179 -2.51 6.00 16.00
N TYR A 180 -1.32 6.56 16.25
CA TYR A 180 -0.81 7.66 15.45
C TYR A 180 0.02 7.14 14.26
N PHE A 181 1.18 6.56 14.49
CA PHE A 181 2.02 6.02 13.44
C PHE A 181 1.44 4.78 12.75
N GLY A 182 0.86 3.86 13.50
CA GLY A 182 0.31 2.62 12.98
C GLY A 182 -0.71 2.82 11.87
N ARG A 183 -1.53 3.85 11.97
CA ARG A 183 -2.52 4.19 10.93
C ARG A 183 -1.91 4.75 9.65
N MET A 184 -0.79 5.46 9.76
CA MET A 184 -0.14 6.09 8.60
C MET A 184 0.84 5.16 7.89
N ARG A 185 1.38 4.15 8.57
CA ARG A 185 2.36 3.20 8.00
C ARG A 185 1.89 2.56 6.71
N TYR A 186 0.63 2.17 6.65
CA TYR A 186 0.07 1.49 5.48
C TYR A 186 0.26 2.32 4.20
N TRP A 187 -0.06 3.59 4.26
CA TRP A 187 0.04 4.48 3.09
C TRP A 187 1.48 4.80 2.69
N LEU A 188 2.43 4.70 3.63
CA LEU A 188 3.85 4.89 3.32
C LEU A 188 4.42 3.81 2.38
N TYR A 189 3.74 2.68 2.22
CA TYR A 189 4.12 1.66 1.23
C TYR A 189 3.85 2.07 -0.22
N SER A 190 2.99 3.02 -0.46
CA SER A 190 2.57 3.41 -1.82
C SER A 190 2.65 4.91 -2.10
N MET A 191 2.77 5.73 -1.05
CA MET A 191 2.69 7.18 -1.16
C MET A 191 3.86 7.88 -0.48
N VAL A 192 4.35 8.94 -1.13
CA VAL A 192 5.37 9.83 -0.57
C VAL A 192 4.69 10.87 0.32
N MET A 193 5.21 11.03 1.54
CA MET A 193 4.86 12.15 2.42
C MET A 193 5.89 13.26 2.23
N GLU A 194 5.44 14.51 2.08
CA GLU A 194 6.32 15.66 1.92
C GLU A 194 7.13 15.93 3.21
N LYS A 195 8.35 16.44 3.05
CA LYS A 195 9.25 16.67 4.19
C LYS A 195 8.66 17.53 5.30
N TYR A 196 7.86 18.55 4.94
CA TYR A 196 7.22 19.39 5.95
C TYR A 196 6.15 18.61 6.74
N GLN A 197 5.41 17.72 6.07
CA GLN A 197 4.42 16.84 6.71
C GLN A 197 5.07 15.80 7.62
N VAL A 198 6.22 15.24 7.20
CA VAL A 198 7.01 14.34 8.06
C VAL A 198 7.41 15.05 9.36
N LYS A 199 7.86 16.32 9.27
CA LYS A 199 8.19 17.15 10.43
C LYS A 199 6.97 17.47 11.29
N GLU A 200 5.82 17.75 10.67
CA GLU A 200 4.56 17.98 11.38
C GLU A 200 4.13 16.76 12.18
N VAL A 201 4.15 15.58 11.55
CA VAL A 201 3.84 14.30 12.19
C VAL A 201 4.78 14.02 13.36
N GLN A 202 6.09 14.26 13.20
CA GLN A 202 7.07 14.10 14.29
C GLN A 202 6.79 15.08 15.44
N LYS A 203 6.43 16.33 15.13
CA LYS A 203 6.09 17.34 16.13
C LYS A 203 4.86 16.92 16.95
N ASP A 204 3.82 16.42 16.27
CA ASP A 204 2.61 15.91 16.92
C ASP A 204 2.91 14.71 17.83
N ALA A 205 3.69 13.76 17.35
CA ALA A 205 4.12 12.61 18.15
C ALA A 205 4.90 13.07 19.40
N THR A 206 5.83 14.00 19.25
CA THR A 206 6.60 14.57 20.36
C THR A 206 5.67 15.24 21.37
N ARG A 207 4.65 15.96 20.91
CA ARG A 207 3.64 16.55 21.78
C ARG A 207 2.87 15.47 22.57
N LEU A 208 2.40 14.43 21.90
CA LEU A 208 1.70 13.32 22.54
C LEU A 208 2.55 12.61 23.60
N TRP A 209 3.86 12.47 23.41
CA TRP A 209 4.75 11.86 24.38
C TRP A 209 5.01 12.74 25.60
N TRP A 210 5.30 14.03 25.38
CA TRP A 210 5.93 14.88 26.40
C TRP A 210 5.03 15.96 26.98
N SER A 211 3.88 16.28 26.34
CA SER A 211 2.98 17.28 26.89
C SER A 211 2.18 16.77 28.09
N ARG A 212 1.98 17.63 29.08
CA ARG A 212 1.00 17.40 30.16
C ARG A 212 -0.42 17.48 29.63
N ASP A 213 -0.67 18.37 28.67
CA ASP A 213 -1.90 18.51 27.93
C ASP A 213 -1.62 18.41 26.43
N PRO A 214 -1.80 17.22 25.82
CA PRO A 214 -1.58 17.03 24.40
C PRO A 214 -2.57 17.80 23.51
N MET A 215 -3.68 18.29 24.06
CA MET A 215 -4.70 19.04 23.32
C MET A 215 -4.34 20.52 23.18
N ASP A 216 -3.50 21.05 24.05
CA ASP A 216 -3.03 22.44 24.00
C ASP A 216 -1.90 22.58 22.96
N GLU A 217 -2.24 23.01 21.75
CA GLU A 217 -1.30 23.22 20.65
C GLU A 217 -0.41 24.45 20.84
N THR A 218 -0.76 25.35 21.72
CA THR A 218 -0.03 26.60 21.96
C THR A 218 1.14 26.41 22.90
N ARG A 219 1.09 25.41 23.75
CA ARG A 219 2.07 25.16 24.78
C ARG A 219 3.35 24.57 24.25
N ARG A 220 4.49 25.19 24.54
CA ARG A 220 5.81 24.62 24.22
C ARG A 220 6.04 23.36 25.07
N HIS A 221 6.39 22.25 24.40
CA HIS A 221 6.72 21.00 25.06
C HIS A 221 8.22 20.97 25.33
N ARG A 222 8.60 20.77 26.57
CA ARG A 222 9.98 20.57 26.94
C ARG A 222 10.24 19.06 27.03
N ARG A 223 11.11 18.55 26.17
CA ARG A 223 11.61 17.17 26.28
C ARG A 223 12.54 17.11 27.47
N PRO A 224 12.27 16.27 28.49
CA PRO A 224 13.10 16.23 29.72
C PRO A 224 14.43 15.51 29.53
N VAL A 225 14.58 14.75 28.44
CA VAL A 225 15.79 13.99 28.10
C VAL A 225 16.28 14.36 26.70
N ALA A 226 17.57 14.16 26.46
CA ALA A 226 18.15 14.37 25.13
C ALA A 226 17.48 13.48 24.07
N GLU A 227 17.37 13.96 22.85
CA GLU A 227 16.71 13.24 21.73
C GLU A 227 17.36 11.88 21.47
N ARG A 228 18.69 11.81 21.52
CA ARG A 228 19.46 10.58 21.36
C ARG A 228 19.05 9.52 22.41
N THR A 229 18.93 9.93 23.67
CA THR A 229 18.47 9.03 24.75
C THR A 229 17.03 8.61 24.58
N ALA A 230 16.14 9.56 24.20
CA ALA A 230 14.73 9.24 23.96
C ALA A 230 14.56 8.22 22.82
N ARG A 231 15.34 8.32 21.75
CA ARG A 231 15.32 7.41 20.60
C ARG A 231 16.09 6.11 20.81
N GLY A 232 16.97 6.05 21.80
CA GLY A 232 17.76 4.86 22.11
C GLY A 232 16.92 3.65 22.51
N PRO A 233 17.48 2.42 22.38
CA PRO A 233 16.82 1.19 22.77
C PRO A 233 16.64 1.12 24.29
N ARG A 234 15.56 0.49 24.76
CA ARG A 234 15.25 0.36 26.19
C ARG A 234 16.33 -0.40 26.96
N ALA A 235 16.95 -1.39 26.34
CA ALA A 235 18.04 -2.17 26.93
C ALA A 235 19.26 -1.29 27.31
N GLU A 236 19.42 -0.14 26.66
CA GLU A 236 20.50 0.83 26.89
C GLU A 236 20.01 2.07 27.66
N GLY A 237 18.87 1.97 28.34
CA GLY A 237 18.29 3.10 29.11
C GLY A 237 17.52 4.12 28.25
N GLY A 238 17.31 3.84 26.98
CA GLY A 238 16.51 4.66 26.08
C GLY A 238 15.00 4.46 26.25
N LEU A 239 14.20 5.28 25.56
CA LEU A 239 12.75 5.25 25.65
C LEU A 239 12.08 4.65 24.39
N ASN A 240 12.88 4.30 23.39
CA ASN A 240 12.40 3.79 22.10
C ASN A 240 11.38 4.74 21.42
N GLU A 241 11.63 6.06 21.55
CA GLU A 241 10.88 7.10 20.83
C GLU A 241 11.16 6.96 19.33
N MET A 242 10.14 6.83 18.51
CA MET A 242 10.30 6.62 17.07
C MET A 242 10.72 7.89 16.35
N ASP A 243 11.76 7.80 15.53
CA ASP A 243 12.09 8.79 14.52
C ASP A 243 11.25 8.57 13.28
N TRP A 244 10.25 9.44 13.05
CA TRP A 244 9.34 9.28 11.94
C TRP A 244 10.00 9.51 10.58
N ASP A 245 10.98 10.42 10.47
CA ASP A 245 11.73 10.63 9.22
C ASP A 245 12.55 9.40 8.85
N ALA A 246 13.32 8.87 9.81
CA ALA A 246 14.07 7.64 9.60
C ALA A 246 13.14 6.45 9.26
N HIS A 247 11.98 6.39 9.91
CA HIS A 247 10.98 5.34 9.67
C HIS A 247 10.39 5.43 8.25
N THR A 248 9.99 6.62 7.79
CA THR A 248 9.46 6.80 6.43
C THR A 248 10.49 6.44 5.36
N ARG A 249 11.75 6.81 5.56
CA ARG A 249 12.85 6.43 4.66
C ARG A 249 13.10 4.92 4.67
N ALA A 250 13.11 4.28 5.83
CA ALA A 250 13.28 2.84 5.93
C ALA A 250 12.16 2.06 5.20
N PHE A 251 10.91 2.52 5.30
CA PHE A 251 9.80 1.92 4.56
C PHE A 251 9.98 1.98 3.04
N ARG A 252 10.44 3.12 2.52
CA ARG A 252 10.73 3.28 1.09
C ARG A 252 11.93 2.44 0.65
N ALA A 253 13.03 2.49 1.40
CA ALA A 253 14.23 1.70 1.10
C ALA A 253 13.96 0.18 1.10
N GLN A 254 13.03 -0.29 1.92
CA GLN A 254 12.61 -1.69 1.96
C GLN A 254 12.08 -2.20 0.61
N TRP A 255 11.50 -1.34 -0.24
CA TRP A 255 11.05 -1.74 -1.58
C TRP A 255 12.21 -2.13 -2.49
N VAL A 256 13.35 -1.43 -2.41
CA VAL A 256 14.55 -1.80 -3.15
C VAL A 256 15.08 -3.15 -2.67
N THR A 257 15.10 -3.39 -1.35
CA THR A 257 15.47 -4.70 -0.79
C THR A 257 14.53 -5.81 -1.28
N ARG A 258 13.21 -5.56 -1.32
CA ARG A 258 12.23 -6.53 -1.87
C ARG A 258 12.43 -6.75 -3.37
N TYR A 259 12.75 -5.69 -4.12
CA TYR A 259 13.03 -5.78 -5.55
C TYR A 259 14.21 -6.70 -5.85
N CYS A 260 15.25 -6.63 -5.04
CA CYS A 260 16.46 -7.43 -5.21
C CYS A 260 16.31 -8.92 -4.80
N ARG A 261 15.25 -9.28 -4.07
CA ARG A 261 15.02 -10.68 -3.70
C ARG A 261 14.73 -11.55 -4.93
N PRO A 262 15.11 -12.87 -4.90
CA PRO A 262 15.03 -13.76 -6.06
C PRO A 262 13.60 -14.09 -6.51
N GLU A 263 12.57 -13.91 -5.65
CA GLU A 263 11.21 -14.28 -6.01
C GLU A 263 10.71 -13.49 -7.23
N LYS A 264 10.11 -14.21 -8.18
CA LYS A 264 9.50 -13.60 -9.38
C LYS A 264 8.17 -12.96 -9.04
N SER A 265 7.94 -11.75 -9.55
CA SER A 265 6.64 -11.08 -9.48
C SER A 265 6.51 -10.02 -10.57
N LYS A 266 5.30 -9.81 -11.06
CA LYS A 266 5.03 -8.85 -12.16
C LYS A 266 5.51 -7.43 -11.88
N TRP A 267 5.37 -6.94 -10.65
CA TRP A 267 5.84 -5.60 -10.32
C TRP A 267 7.37 -5.46 -10.40
N LYS A 268 8.12 -6.52 -10.13
CA LYS A 268 9.58 -6.53 -10.28
C LYS A 268 9.98 -6.50 -11.76
N GLU A 269 9.25 -7.20 -12.60
CA GLU A 269 9.47 -7.18 -14.06
C GLU A 269 9.21 -5.77 -14.62
N ILE A 270 8.18 -5.06 -14.11
CA ILE A 270 7.94 -3.64 -14.46
C ILE A 270 9.11 -2.75 -14.03
N TRP A 271 9.70 -3.00 -12.85
CA TRP A 271 10.87 -2.26 -12.40
C TRP A 271 12.12 -2.64 -13.20
N ASP A 272 12.28 -3.91 -13.59
CA ASP A 272 13.37 -4.36 -14.48
C ASP A 272 13.33 -3.59 -15.80
N GLU A 273 12.16 -3.50 -16.43
CA GLU A 273 11.96 -2.75 -17.67
C GLU A 273 12.37 -1.28 -17.51
N ALA A 274 11.97 -0.64 -16.40
CA ALA A 274 12.25 0.77 -16.15
C ALA A 274 13.70 1.07 -15.72
N LEU A 275 14.37 0.13 -15.05
CA LEU A 275 15.64 0.39 -14.40
C LEU A 275 16.84 -0.29 -15.05
N LEU A 276 16.64 -1.45 -15.69
CA LEU A 276 17.73 -2.29 -16.22
C LEU A 276 17.86 -2.24 -17.75
N HIS A 277 16.85 -1.71 -18.46
CA HIS A 277 16.88 -1.57 -19.91
C HIS A 277 17.12 -0.11 -20.31
N ASP A 278 17.74 0.09 -21.47
CA ASP A 278 17.86 1.41 -22.12
C ASP A 278 16.58 1.76 -22.88
N ASP A 279 16.57 2.94 -23.51
CA ASP A 279 15.42 3.41 -24.31
C ASP A 279 15.14 2.52 -25.53
N ASP A 280 16.13 1.76 -26.00
CA ASP A 280 16.03 0.78 -27.08
C ASP A 280 15.64 -0.63 -26.60
N GLY A 281 15.40 -0.81 -25.29
CA GLY A 281 15.03 -2.09 -24.68
C GLY A 281 16.19 -3.07 -24.50
N LYS A 282 17.44 -2.62 -24.71
CA LYS A 282 18.63 -3.44 -24.46
C LYS A 282 18.99 -3.43 -22.97
N ARG A 283 19.34 -4.59 -22.45
CA ARG A 283 19.73 -4.74 -21.05
C ARG A 283 21.14 -4.20 -20.86
N GLU A 284 21.29 -3.07 -20.21
CA GLU A 284 22.59 -2.46 -19.91
C GLU A 284 23.17 -2.81 -18.55
N MET A 285 22.38 -3.39 -17.66
CA MET A 285 22.81 -3.69 -16.30
C MET A 285 22.79 -5.20 -16.01
N GLU A 286 23.76 -5.68 -15.25
CA GLU A 286 23.94 -7.09 -14.89
C GLU A 286 22.85 -7.64 -13.93
N GLY A 287 21.74 -6.93 -13.76
CA GLY A 287 20.62 -7.34 -12.96
C GLY A 287 20.52 -6.61 -11.62
N ARG A 288 19.58 -7.07 -10.79
CA ARG A 288 19.19 -6.39 -9.54
C ARG A 288 20.29 -6.33 -8.48
N GLY A 289 21.30 -7.20 -8.57
CA GLY A 289 22.43 -7.25 -7.65
C GLY A 289 23.24 -5.95 -7.57
N ILE A 290 23.23 -5.14 -8.64
CA ILE A 290 23.92 -3.85 -8.68
C ILE A 290 23.47 -2.89 -7.56
N PHE A 291 22.25 -2.99 -7.08
CA PHE A 291 21.74 -2.15 -6.00
C PHE A 291 22.36 -2.43 -4.63
N PHE A 292 23.06 -3.55 -4.48
CA PHE A 292 23.82 -3.89 -3.27
C PHE A 292 25.30 -3.51 -3.37
N CYS A 293 25.76 -3.13 -4.57
CA CYS A 293 27.13 -2.70 -4.77
C CYS A 293 27.30 -1.20 -4.42
N PRO A 294 28.52 -0.78 -4.00
CA PRO A 294 28.80 0.63 -3.82
C PRO A 294 28.80 1.33 -5.19
N LEU A 295 27.71 2.03 -5.47
CA LEU A 295 27.55 2.79 -6.71
C LEU A 295 28.26 4.13 -6.62
N THR A 296 28.94 4.52 -7.70
CA THR A 296 29.49 5.88 -7.89
C THR A 296 28.36 6.91 -7.99
N ALA A 297 28.68 8.17 -7.76
CA ALA A 297 27.71 9.26 -7.93
C ALA A 297 27.13 9.32 -9.37
N LYS A 298 27.96 8.98 -10.38
CA LYS A 298 27.57 8.93 -11.80
C LYS A 298 26.55 7.82 -12.05
N GLU A 299 26.80 6.60 -11.56
CA GLU A 299 25.88 5.46 -11.70
C GLU A 299 24.55 5.71 -11.00
N ARG A 300 24.56 6.25 -9.77
CA ARG A 300 23.32 6.63 -9.07
C ARG A 300 22.52 7.65 -9.88
N LYS A 301 23.17 8.66 -10.46
CA LYS A 301 22.50 9.68 -11.29
C LYS A 301 21.90 9.06 -12.54
N MET A 302 22.60 8.11 -13.19
CA MET A 302 22.12 7.38 -14.36
C MET A 302 20.87 6.56 -14.02
N ILE A 303 20.90 5.73 -12.98
CA ILE A 303 19.75 4.94 -12.52
C ILE A 303 18.56 5.85 -12.20
N MET A 304 18.80 6.95 -11.47
CA MET A 304 17.75 7.91 -11.12
C MET A 304 17.15 8.62 -12.34
N GLY A 305 17.93 8.82 -13.39
CA GLY A 305 17.49 9.40 -14.66
C GLY A 305 16.56 8.50 -15.44
N ARG A 306 16.71 7.19 -15.33
CA ARG A 306 15.87 6.18 -16.03
C ARG A 306 14.48 6.02 -15.44
N VAL A 307 14.26 6.43 -14.20
CA VAL A 307 12.94 6.29 -13.56
C VAL A 307 11.95 7.23 -14.25
N PRO A 308 10.88 6.69 -14.86
CA PRO A 308 9.85 7.51 -15.52
C PRO A 308 9.28 8.58 -14.58
N ALA A 309 8.93 9.74 -15.14
CA ALA A 309 8.39 10.86 -14.35
C ALA A 309 7.16 10.48 -13.52
N GLY A 310 6.29 9.58 -14.04
CA GLY A 310 5.12 9.07 -13.35
C GLY A 310 5.43 8.12 -12.19
N MET A 311 6.67 7.63 -12.06
CA MET A 311 7.08 6.71 -10.99
C MET A 311 7.80 7.43 -9.83
N ARG A 312 7.28 8.58 -9.39
CA ARG A 312 7.87 9.39 -8.31
C ARG A 312 8.18 8.57 -7.05
N TYR A 313 7.30 7.64 -6.68
CA TYR A 313 7.50 6.80 -5.50
C TYR A 313 8.73 5.90 -5.64
N VAL A 314 8.93 5.28 -6.80
CA VAL A 314 10.12 4.46 -7.10
C VAL A 314 11.40 5.30 -6.98
N LYS A 315 11.37 6.53 -7.51
CA LYS A 315 12.49 7.47 -7.41
C LYS A 315 12.86 7.79 -5.97
N GLU A 316 11.89 8.04 -5.10
CA GLU A 316 12.14 8.27 -3.68
C GLU A 316 12.63 7.01 -2.95
N CYS A 317 12.14 5.81 -3.32
CA CYS A 317 12.64 4.54 -2.79
C CYS A 317 14.14 4.35 -3.08
N LEU A 318 14.55 4.58 -4.32
CA LEU A 318 15.96 4.48 -4.74
C LEU A 318 16.83 5.52 -4.03
N LYS A 319 16.36 6.76 -3.93
CA LYS A 319 17.06 7.83 -3.23
C LYS A 319 17.32 7.48 -1.77
N ASP A 320 16.31 7.00 -1.06
CA ASP A 320 16.46 6.62 0.34
C ASP A 320 17.39 5.41 0.49
N HIS A 321 17.29 4.42 -0.42
CA HIS A 321 18.20 3.28 -0.45
C HIS A 321 19.66 3.71 -0.63
N PHE A 322 19.95 4.62 -1.57
CA PHE A 322 21.31 5.11 -1.82
C PHE A 322 21.87 6.02 -0.71
N THR A 323 21.01 6.55 0.17
CA THR A 323 21.44 7.34 1.34
C THR A 323 21.63 6.50 2.60
N MET A 324 21.18 5.24 2.62
CA MET A 324 21.44 4.33 3.73
C MET A 324 22.92 3.94 3.79
N ASP A 325 23.46 3.86 5.01
CA ASP A 325 24.87 3.50 5.23
C ASP A 325 25.14 2.08 4.71
N ILE A 326 26.07 1.96 3.78
CA ILE A 326 26.46 0.70 3.11
C ILE A 326 26.88 -0.39 4.09
N ARG A 327 27.31 -0.06 5.31
CA ARG A 327 27.67 -1.02 6.35
C ARG A 327 26.53 -1.94 6.75
N MET A 328 25.28 -1.53 6.62
CA MET A 328 24.11 -2.39 6.86
C MET A 328 23.90 -3.39 5.70
N ASN A 329 24.26 -3.03 4.47
CA ASN A 329 24.11 -3.88 3.29
C ASN A 329 25.14 -5.02 3.22
N VAL A 330 26.36 -4.78 3.71
CA VAL A 330 27.45 -5.81 3.72
C VAL A 330 27.10 -6.99 4.64
N LYS A 331 26.44 -6.75 5.78
CA LYS A 331 26.00 -7.85 6.67
C LYS A 331 24.93 -8.76 6.05
N VAL A 332 24.08 -8.23 5.16
CA VAL A 332 23.05 -9.01 4.46
C VAL A 332 23.66 -9.86 3.35
N LEU A 333 24.68 -9.35 2.66
CA LEU A 333 25.38 -10.09 1.59
C LEU A 333 26.19 -11.27 2.13
N THR A 334 26.81 -11.15 3.30
CA THR A 334 27.55 -12.26 3.94
C THR A 334 26.62 -13.38 4.45
N ALA A 335 25.38 -13.07 4.79
CA ALA A 335 24.38 -14.09 5.18
C ALA A 335 23.81 -14.88 3.98
N VAL A 336 23.80 -14.30 2.77
CA VAL A 336 23.30 -14.95 1.55
C VAL A 336 24.38 -15.79 0.85
N GLY A 337 25.65 -15.52 1.10
CA GLY A 337 26.80 -16.25 0.52
C GLY A 337 27.24 -17.51 1.29
N SER A 338 26.60 -17.84 2.43
CA SER A 338 26.97 -19.02 3.25
C SER A 338 26.05 -20.23 3.06
N GLU A 339 25.11 -20.20 2.12
CA GLU A 339 24.26 -21.32 1.73
C GLU A 339 24.52 -21.73 0.26
N SER A 340 25.78 -22.00 -0.08
CA SER A 340 26.12 -22.67 -1.33
C SER A 340 26.97 -23.92 -1.05
#